data_dfe5e03d8b70220e517b8bce451e859c
#
_entry.id   dfe5e03d8b70220e517b8bce451e859c
#
_cell.length_a   1.000
_cell.length_b   1.000
_cell.length_c   1.000
_cell.angle_alpha   90.00
_cell.angle_beta   90.00
_cell.angle_gamma   90.00
#
_symmetry.space_group_name_H-M   'P 1'
#
loop_
_entity.id
_entity.type
_entity.pdbx_description
1 polymer ?
#
loop_
_entity_poly.entity_id
_entity_poly.type
_entity_poly.pdbx_seq_one_letter_code
_entity_poly.pdbx_strand_id
1 'polypeptide(L)'
;MLVCKKLLLPFAFACCGSLFAQNIQNPVLPGVADAGVMKYNGKYYIGGVRTNGDFYVSDDLVHWGKPIHVVSMDNDWTRGSGAGDDQIHANDMFYLNGDFHLYWSVNYWGKDKHAVHIVHAQSKDALGAYTEPNKKTWMDNRIDPKIFRDDDGQLYMYMVRFTDGNTIWGRKMKNPAEFAGEPVCQFASLPDTWETMDNRVAEGPWVMKYRGRYYMMYNANHTSTEWGNYQLGVAEADSPLGFQNGNKYSYPVVGCNQTQLEEKQVDLLRYGRTYAVSYT
;
A
#
# COMPACT_ATOMS: atom_id res chain seq x y z
N MET A 1 -59.31 -18.22 48.81
CA MET A 1 -58.00 -18.94 48.90
C MET A 1 -57.37 -18.86 47.50
N LEU A 2 -56.55 -17.81 47.28
CA LEU A 2 -55.86 -17.59 45.99
C LEU A 2 -54.47 -18.22 46.05
N VAL A 3 -54.23 -19.19 45.19
CA VAL A 3 -52.93 -19.84 45.03
C VAL A 3 -52.09 -19.01 44.03
N CYS A 4 -51.06 -18.37 44.52
CA CYS A 4 -50.10 -17.62 43.69
C CYS A 4 -49.09 -18.60 43.08
N LYS A 5 -49.18 -18.87 41.77
CA LYS A 5 -48.13 -19.61 41.02
C LYS A 5 -46.94 -18.71 40.76
N LYS A 6 -45.81 -19.01 41.43
CA LYS A 6 -44.52 -18.41 41.08
C LYS A 6 -44.03 -18.94 39.75
N LEU A 7 -43.89 -18.04 38.78
CA LEU A 7 -43.22 -18.29 37.51
C LEU A 7 -41.72 -18.19 37.73
N LEU A 8 -41.00 -19.28 37.62
CA LEU A 8 -39.53 -19.30 37.57
C LEU A 8 -39.12 -19.04 36.11
N LEU A 9 -38.54 -17.84 35.87
CA LEU A 9 -37.84 -17.58 34.62
C LEU A 9 -36.45 -18.24 34.68
N PRO A 10 -36.03 -18.99 33.63
CA PRO A 10 -34.65 -19.47 33.57
C PRO A 10 -33.72 -18.30 33.22
N PHE A 11 -32.76 -18.06 34.09
CA PHE A 11 -31.62 -17.20 33.79
C PHE A 11 -30.78 -17.87 32.70
N ALA A 12 -30.83 -17.36 31.48
CA ALA A 12 -29.86 -17.69 30.44
C ALA A 12 -28.50 -17.10 30.82
N PHE A 13 -27.57 -17.94 31.24
CA PHE A 13 -26.17 -17.59 31.35
C PHE A 13 -25.67 -17.30 29.94
N ALA A 14 -25.54 -16.02 29.58
CA ALA A 14 -24.74 -15.60 28.44
C ALA A 14 -23.30 -15.98 28.78
N CYS A 15 -22.77 -16.99 28.13
CA CYS A 15 -21.35 -17.24 28.05
C CYS A 15 -20.70 -16.00 27.41
N CYS A 16 -20.22 -15.07 28.20
CA CYS A 16 -19.20 -14.12 27.77
C CYS A 16 -17.97 -14.94 27.39
N GLY A 17 -17.86 -15.26 26.10
CA GLY A 17 -16.60 -15.75 25.56
C GLY A 17 -15.54 -14.72 25.90
N SER A 18 -14.56 -15.12 26.69
CA SER A 18 -13.39 -14.32 26.98
C SER A 18 -12.75 -13.98 25.62
N LEU A 19 -12.87 -12.74 25.20
CA LEU A 19 -12.05 -12.18 24.12
C LEU A 19 -10.61 -12.19 24.69
N PHE A 20 -9.88 -13.24 24.40
CA PHE A 20 -8.44 -13.23 24.62
C PHE A 20 -7.90 -12.17 23.68
N ALA A 21 -7.40 -11.07 24.25
CA ALA A 21 -6.61 -10.12 23.49
C ALA A 21 -5.44 -10.93 22.89
N GLN A 22 -5.42 -11.04 21.56
CA GLN A 22 -4.27 -11.64 20.90
C GLN A 22 -3.04 -10.79 21.20
N ASN A 23 -2.00 -11.43 21.71
CA ASN A 23 -0.71 -10.77 21.93
C ASN A 23 -0.04 -10.59 20.55
N ILE A 24 -0.36 -9.49 19.88
CA ILE A 24 0.21 -9.16 18.59
C ILE A 24 1.65 -8.70 18.81
N GLN A 25 2.59 -9.39 18.21
CA GLN A 25 4.00 -9.00 18.19
C GLN A 25 4.39 -8.46 16.81
N ASN A 26 4.93 -7.26 16.78
CA ASN A 26 5.47 -6.68 15.56
C ASN A 26 6.95 -7.07 15.36
N PRO A 27 7.39 -7.35 14.13
CA PRO A 27 6.59 -7.45 12.90
C PRO A 27 5.79 -8.75 12.82
N VAL A 28 4.51 -8.68 12.40
CA VAL A 28 3.64 -9.86 12.23
C VAL A 28 4.06 -10.74 11.05
N LEU A 29 4.73 -10.17 10.06
CA LEU A 29 5.32 -10.86 8.90
C LEU A 29 6.65 -10.19 8.55
N PRO A 30 7.77 -10.66 9.14
CA PRO A 30 9.09 -10.09 8.88
C PRO A 30 9.55 -10.38 7.44
N GLY A 31 10.30 -9.43 6.86
CA GLY A 31 10.93 -9.60 5.55
C GLY A 31 10.07 -9.21 4.36
N VAL A 32 8.86 -8.70 4.56
CA VAL A 32 8.02 -8.12 3.51
C VAL A 32 8.04 -6.59 3.63
N ALA A 33 8.37 -5.91 2.54
CA ALA A 33 8.29 -4.45 2.44
C ALA A 33 7.36 -4.06 1.27
N ASP A 34 6.91 -2.80 1.21
CA ASP A 34 5.99 -2.25 0.20
C ASP A 34 4.79 -3.15 -0.06
N ALA A 35 4.16 -3.60 1.03
CA ALA A 35 3.18 -4.66 0.98
C ALA A 35 1.84 -4.20 0.39
N GLY A 36 1.34 -4.96 -0.60
CA GLY A 36 -0.05 -4.92 -1.02
C GLY A 36 -0.88 -5.95 -0.25
N VAL A 37 -1.99 -5.51 0.35
CA VAL A 37 -2.90 -6.39 1.09
C VAL A 37 -4.28 -6.36 0.47
N MET A 38 -4.82 -7.55 0.14
CA MET A 38 -6.20 -7.71 -0.29
C MET A 38 -6.97 -8.56 0.71
N LYS A 39 -8.22 -8.16 1.00
CA LYS A 39 -9.18 -9.02 1.71
C LYS A 39 -10.18 -9.60 0.72
N TYR A 40 -10.30 -10.92 0.68
CA TYR A 40 -11.28 -11.63 -0.15
C TYR A 40 -11.77 -12.90 0.54
N ASN A 41 -13.08 -13.13 0.53
CA ASN A 41 -13.73 -14.30 1.14
C ASN A 41 -13.27 -14.60 2.58
N GLY A 42 -13.14 -13.56 3.40
CA GLY A 42 -12.74 -13.68 4.82
C GLY A 42 -11.25 -13.92 5.04
N LYS A 43 -10.45 -14.05 3.99
CA LYS A 43 -8.99 -14.21 4.06
C LYS A 43 -8.28 -12.94 3.62
N TYR A 44 -7.05 -12.79 4.11
CA TYR A 44 -6.13 -11.72 3.74
C TYR A 44 -4.96 -12.30 2.95
N TYR A 45 -4.60 -11.62 1.88
CA TYR A 45 -3.52 -11.99 0.96
C TYR A 45 -2.51 -10.85 0.96
N ILE A 46 -1.22 -11.15 1.15
CA ILE A 46 -0.16 -10.16 1.18
C ILE A 46 1.03 -10.60 0.33
N GLY A 47 1.55 -9.69 -0.45
CA GLY A 47 2.83 -9.79 -1.14
C GLY A 47 3.52 -8.43 -1.13
N GLY A 48 4.75 -8.35 -1.62
CA GLY A 48 5.52 -7.10 -1.63
C GLY A 48 6.96 -7.32 -2.04
N VAL A 49 7.81 -6.36 -1.75
CA VAL A 49 9.25 -6.47 -1.95
C VAL A 49 9.81 -7.63 -1.13
N ARG A 50 10.76 -8.36 -1.71
CA ARG A 50 11.42 -9.57 -1.16
C ARG A 50 10.55 -10.82 -1.08
N THR A 51 9.30 -10.77 -1.53
CA THR A 51 8.49 -12.00 -1.65
C THR A 51 8.74 -12.73 -2.97
N ASN A 52 9.38 -12.08 -3.95
CA ASN A 52 9.76 -12.67 -5.25
C ASN A 52 8.58 -13.31 -5.99
N GLY A 53 7.42 -12.67 -5.95
CA GLY A 53 6.19 -13.18 -6.56
C GLY A 53 5.41 -14.16 -5.71
N ASP A 54 5.80 -14.37 -4.46
CA ASP A 54 5.07 -15.18 -3.50
C ASP A 54 4.05 -14.35 -2.72
N PHE A 55 2.95 -14.98 -2.34
CA PHE A 55 1.93 -14.43 -1.46
C PHE A 55 1.74 -15.26 -0.21
N TYR A 56 1.46 -14.58 0.89
CA TYR A 56 1.07 -15.20 2.15
C TYR A 56 -0.43 -15.02 2.37
N VAL A 57 -1.04 -15.95 3.07
CA VAL A 57 -2.46 -15.93 3.40
C VAL A 57 -2.67 -15.98 4.90
N SER A 58 -3.60 -15.18 5.41
CA SER A 58 -4.00 -15.14 6.81
C SER A 58 -5.52 -15.06 6.95
N ASP A 59 -6.04 -15.59 8.03
CA ASP A 59 -7.45 -15.42 8.44
C ASP A 59 -7.63 -14.20 9.37
N ASP A 60 -6.56 -13.68 9.98
CA ASP A 60 -6.63 -12.71 11.08
C ASP A 60 -5.61 -11.55 11.01
N LEU A 61 -4.80 -11.45 9.93
CA LEU A 61 -3.70 -10.48 9.76
C LEU A 61 -2.51 -10.65 10.73
N VAL A 62 -2.54 -11.66 11.59
CA VAL A 62 -1.50 -11.93 12.59
C VAL A 62 -0.75 -13.21 12.28
N HIS A 63 -1.48 -14.28 11.96
CA HIS A 63 -0.91 -15.58 11.65
C HIS A 63 -0.89 -15.79 10.14
N TRP A 64 0.29 -15.84 9.57
CA TRP A 64 0.51 -16.02 8.13
C TRP A 64 0.96 -17.43 7.79
N GLY A 65 0.36 -17.98 6.75
CA GLY A 65 0.72 -19.29 6.21
C GLY A 65 2.10 -19.29 5.54
N LYS A 66 2.46 -20.42 4.94
CA LYS A 66 3.66 -20.51 4.10
C LYS A 66 3.47 -19.70 2.81
N PRO A 67 4.55 -19.16 2.23
CA PRO A 67 4.49 -18.48 0.94
C PRO A 67 4.02 -19.41 -0.17
N ILE A 68 3.22 -18.87 -1.08
CA ILE A 68 2.69 -19.54 -2.27
C ILE A 68 3.08 -18.72 -3.48
N HIS A 69 3.81 -19.32 -4.42
CA HIS A 69 4.24 -18.63 -5.63
C HIS A 69 3.06 -18.40 -6.57
N VAL A 70 2.81 -17.15 -6.97
CA VAL A 70 1.66 -16.76 -7.78
C VAL A 70 2.03 -16.09 -9.10
N VAL A 71 3.20 -15.48 -9.18
CA VAL A 71 3.65 -14.76 -10.39
C VAL A 71 5.17 -14.84 -10.54
N SER A 72 5.62 -15.04 -11.78
CA SER A 72 7.03 -14.90 -12.18
C SER A 72 7.18 -13.82 -13.25
N MET A 73 8.35 -13.21 -13.29
CA MET A 73 8.74 -12.26 -14.33
C MET A 73 8.87 -13.00 -15.67
N ASP A 74 7.88 -12.86 -16.54
CA ASP A 74 7.82 -13.55 -17.82
C ASP A 74 7.32 -12.63 -18.94
N ASN A 75 7.91 -11.46 -19.06
CA ASN A 75 7.60 -10.52 -20.13
C ASN A 75 8.80 -10.31 -21.06
N ASP A 76 8.48 -9.97 -22.32
CA ASP A 76 9.49 -9.84 -23.37
C ASP A 76 10.40 -8.63 -23.17
N TRP A 77 9.89 -7.57 -22.57
CA TRP A 77 10.64 -6.32 -22.39
C TRP A 77 11.67 -6.36 -21.26
N THR A 78 11.53 -7.25 -20.26
CA THR A 78 12.57 -7.49 -19.25
C THR A 78 13.57 -8.57 -19.67
N ARG A 79 13.24 -9.38 -20.69
CA ARG A 79 14.10 -10.48 -21.14
C ARG A 79 15.48 -9.99 -21.54
N GLY A 80 16.50 -10.58 -20.95
CA GLY A 80 17.90 -10.19 -21.17
C GLY A 80 18.34 -8.91 -20.44
N SER A 81 17.49 -8.32 -19.59
CA SER A 81 17.88 -7.17 -18.74
C SER A 81 18.65 -7.60 -17.49
N GLY A 82 18.42 -8.82 -17.03
CA GLY A 82 18.86 -9.30 -15.72
C GLY A 82 17.80 -9.12 -14.62
N ALA A 83 16.63 -8.52 -14.92
CA ALA A 83 15.52 -8.46 -13.99
C ALA A 83 14.88 -9.83 -13.82
N GLY A 84 14.75 -10.29 -12.60
CA GLY A 84 14.08 -11.53 -12.20
C GLY A 84 12.96 -11.26 -11.19
N ASP A 85 12.44 -12.31 -10.59
CA ASP A 85 11.33 -12.22 -9.62
C ASP A 85 11.69 -11.41 -8.38
N ASP A 86 12.97 -11.24 -8.06
CA ASP A 86 13.48 -10.35 -7.03
C ASP A 86 13.22 -8.86 -7.32
N GLN A 87 12.81 -8.53 -8.54
CA GLN A 87 12.43 -7.18 -8.97
C GLN A 87 10.90 -6.97 -9.02
N ILE A 88 10.11 -7.88 -8.47
CA ILE A 88 8.66 -7.70 -8.27
C ILE A 88 8.46 -6.89 -6.99
N HIS A 89 8.18 -5.60 -7.13
CA HIS A 89 8.09 -4.64 -6.04
C HIS A 89 6.69 -4.01 -5.94
N ALA A 90 6.34 -3.52 -4.76
CA ALA A 90 5.20 -2.64 -4.49
C ALA A 90 3.92 -3.10 -5.20
N ASN A 91 3.53 -4.34 -4.96
CA ASN A 91 2.38 -4.92 -5.63
C ASN A 91 1.04 -4.46 -5.03
N ASP A 92 0.01 -4.45 -5.86
CA ASP A 92 -1.37 -4.28 -5.46
C ASP A 92 -2.23 -5.37 -6.10
N MET A 93 -3.06 -6.00 -5.28
CA MET A 93 -3.98 -7.05 -5.73
C MET A 93 -5.42 -6.61 -5.49
N PHE A 94 -6.27 -6.86 -6.49
CA PHE A 94 -7.66 -6.49 -6.36
C PHE A 94 -8.59 -7.41 -7.17
N TYR A 95 -9.81 -7.63 -6.69
CA TYR A 95 -10.81 -8.47 -7.32
C TYR A 95 -11.89 -7.64 -7.99
N LEU A 96 -12.16 -7.93 -9.27
CA LEU A 96 -13.23 -7.28 -10.04
C LEU A 96 -13.87 -8.25 -11.04
N ASN A 97 -15.21 -8.35 -11.01
CA ASN A 97 -16.02 -9.04 -12.02
C ASN A 97 -15.60 -10.49 -12.31
N GLY A 98 -15.12 -11.21 -11.29
CA GLY A 98 -14.74 -12.62 -11.43
C GLY A 98 -13.27 -12.84 -11.77
N ASP A 99 -12.48 -11.77 -11.84
CA ASP A 99 -11.03 -11.82 -12.06
C ASP A 99 -10.27 -11.18 -10.89
N PHE A 100 -9.11 -11.74 -10.58
CA PHE A 100 -8.10 -11.13 -9.73
C PHE A 100 -7.11 -10.41 -10.63
N HIS A 101 -6.82 -9.17 -10.27
CA HIS A 101 -5.85 -8.32 -10.95
C HIS A 101 -4.70 -8.05 -10.01
N LEU A 102 -3.49 -8.26 -10.50
CA LEU A 102 -2.24 -8.00 -9.80
C LEU A 102 -1.45 -6.96 -10.58
N TYR A 103 -1.02 -5.93 -9.89
CA TYR A 103 -0.12 -4.91 -10.43
C TYR A 103 1.15 -4.93 -9.60
N TRP A 104 2.28 -4.69 -10.23
CA TRP A 104 3.55 -4.53 -9.54
C TRP A 104 4.47 -3.58 -10.29
N SER A 105 5.49 -3.10 -9.59
CA SER A 105 6.60 -2.39 -10.20
C SER A 105 7.72 -3.36 -10.51
N VAL A 106 8.27 -3.28 -11.71
CA VAL A 106 9.65 -3.72 -11.93
C VAL A 106 10.55 -2.53 -11.64
N ASN A 107 11.52 -2.72 -10.75
CA ASN A 107 12.40 -1.63 -10.31
C ASN A 107 13.87 -2.01 -10.54
N TYR A 108 14.23 -2.26 -11.80
CA TYR A 108 15.56 -2.70 -12.20
C TYR A 108 16.35 -1.59 -12.92
N TRP A 109 17.42 -1.15 -12.27
CA TRP A 109 18.31 -0.09 -12.72
C TRP A 109 19.64 -0.62 -13.27
N GLY A 110 19.61 -1.73 -14.04
CA GLY A 110 20.80 -2.30 -14.66
C GLY A 110 21.57 -1.33 -15.54
N LYS A 111 22.88 -1.53 -15.67
CA LYS A 111 23.76 -0.62 -16.42
C LYS A 111 23.40 -0.53 -17.90
N ASP A 112 23.03 -1.66 -18.50
CA ASP A 112 22.82 -1.77 -19.95
C ASP A 112 21.34 -1.64 -20.35
N LYS A 113 20.43 -1.85 -19.41
CA LYS A 113 19.00 -1.79 -19.65
C LYS A 113 18.25 -1.50 -18.36
N HIS A 114 17.49 -0.42 -18.36
CA HIS A 114 16.56 -0.13 -17.28
C HIS A 114 15.20 -0.79 -17.54
N ALA A 115 14.60 -1.31 -16.49
CA ALA A 115 13.23 -1.83 -16.50
C ALA A 115 12.50 -1.33 -15.25
N VAL A 116 12.02 -0.07 -15.32
CA VAL A 116 11.34 0.62 -14.22
C VAL A 116 9.94 0.98 -14.70
N HIS A 117 9.01 0.04 -14.51
CA HIS A 117 7.69 0.13 -15.11
C HIS A 117 6.65 -0.62 -14.29
N ILE A 118 5.38 -0.23 -14.46
CA ILE A 118 4.23 -0.95 -13.90
C ILE A 118 3.79 -2.04 -14.86
N VAL A 119 3.54 -3.21 -14.30
CA VAL A 119 3.02 -4.40 -14.98
C VAL A 119 1.66 -4.77 -14.43
N HIS A 120 0.82 -5.38 -15.27
CA HIS A 120 -0.48 -5.92 -14.90
C HIS A 120 -0.58 -7.39 -15.29
N ALA A 121 -1.05 -8.21 -14.37
CA ALA A 121 -1.41 -9.60 -14.61
C ALA A 121 -2.79 -9.93 -14.05
N GLN A 122 -3.37 -11.03 -14.48
CA GLN A 122 -4.69 -11.46 -14.03
C GLN A 122 -4.78 -12.99 -13.84
N SER A 123 -5.67 -13.40 -12.97
CA SER A 123 -5.99 -14.80 -12.68
C SER A 123 -7.47 -14.97 -12.34
N LYS A 124 -7.99 -16.18 -12.48
CA LYS A 124 -9.34 -16.57 -11.98
C LYS A 124 -9.34 -16.97 -10.50
N ASP A 125 -8.17 -17.20 -9.92
CA ASP A 125 -7.98 -17.61 -8.54
C ASP A 125 -7.03 -16.63 -7.84
N ALA A 126 -7.30 -16.29 -6.57
CA ALA A 126 -6.47 -15.39 -5.78
C ALA A 126 -5.01 -15.88 -5.64
N LEU A 127 -4.81 -17.18 -5.61
CA LEU A 127 -3.49 -17.84 -5.53
C LEU A 127 -3.16 -18.65 -6.79
N GLY A 128 -3.94 -18.48 -7.85
CA GLY A 128 -3.64 -19.08 -9.15
C GLY A 128 -2.49 -18.37 -9.85
N ALA A 129 -1.91 -19.03 -10.84
CA ALA A 129 -0.88 -18.41 -11.67
C ALA A 129 -1.44 -17.16 -12.37
N TYR A 130 -0.86 -16.02 -12.04
CA TYR A 130 -1.15 -14.76 -12.72
C TYR A 130 -0.44 -14.70 -14.07
N THR A 131 -1.14 -14.26 -15.08
CA THR A 131 -0.60 -14.10 -16.43
C THR A 131 -0.78 -12.68 -16.92
N GLU A 132 0.27 -12.13 -17.54
CA GLU A 132 0.22 -10.82 -18.17
C GLU A 132 -0.60 -10.89 -19.46
N PRO A 133 -1.67 -10.08 -19.64
CA PRO A 133 -2.42 -10.02 -20.89
C PRO A 133 -1.58 -9.54 -22.06
N ASN A 134 -0.57 -8.72 -21.77
CA ASN A 134 0.38 -8.23 -22.77
C ASN A 134 1.82 -8.34 -22.24
N LYS A 135 2.57 -9.30 -22.79
CA LYS A 135 3.98 -9.54 -22.43
C LYS A 135 4.97 -8.66 -23.18
N LYS A 136 4.51 -7.91 -24.21
CA LYS A 136 5.39 -7.13 -25.09
C LYS A 136 5.69 -5.74 -24.58
N THR A 137 4.82 -5.19 -23.75
CA THR A 137 4.95 -3.83 -23.23
C THR A 137 4.44 -3.75 -21.80
N TRP A 138 4.88 -2.72 -21.10
CA TRP A 138 4.44 -2.36 -19.75
C TRP A 138 3.20 -1.46 -19.78
N MET A 139 2.59 -1.27 -18.62
CA MET A 139 1.39 -0.46 -18.47
C MET A 139 1.70 1.04 -18.33
N ASP A 140 2.71 1.40 -17.55
CA ASP A 140 3.15 2.79 -17.33
C ASP A 140 4.64 2.85 -16.96
N ASN A 141 5.28 4.01 -17.20
CA ASN A 141 6.69 4.31 -16.87
C ASN A 141 6.86 4.82 -15.42
N ARG A 142 6.09 4.29 -14.50
CA ARG A 142 6.06 4.66 -13.09
C ARG A 142 6.19 3.42 -12.23
N ILE A 143 6.19 3.61 -10.92
CA ILE A 143 6.22 2.54 -9.91
C ILE A 143 5.07 2.70 -8.91
N ASP A 144 5.00 1.83 -7.92
CA ASP A 144 4.06 1.85 -6.79
C ASP A 144 2.59 1.93 -7.23
N PRO A 145 2.13 1.00 -8.07
CA PRO A 145 0.75 1.00 -8.54
C PRO A 145 -0.20 0.72 -7.37
N LYS A 146 -1.22 1.56 -7.22
CA LYS A 146 -2.31 1.37 -6.28
C LYS A 146 -3.64 1.64 -6.94
N ILE A 147 -4.53 0.65 -6.91
CA ILE A 147 -5.87 0.80 -7.48
C ILE A 147 -6.84 1.32 -6.42
N PHE A 148 -7.61 2.30 -6.82
CA PHE A 148 -8.76 2.78 -6.07
C PHE A 148 -10.02 2.66 -6.93
N ARG A 149 -11.08 2.08 -6.37
CA ARG A 149 -12.40 2.03 -6.96
C ARG A 149 -13.31 2.98 -6.22
N ASP A 150 -13.86 3.96 -6.92
CA ASP A 150 -14.83 4.90 -6.36
C ASP A 150 -16.24 4.28 -6.25
N ASP A 151 -17.14 4.93 -5.54
CA ASP A 151 -18.52 4.47 -5.28
C ASP A 151 -19.35 4.30 -6.56
N ASP A 152 -19.04 5.07 -7.60
CA ASP A 152 -19.65 4.95 -8.93
C ASP A 152 -19.07 3.81 -9.78
N GLY A 153 -18.10 3.07 -9.24
CA GLY A 153 -17.40 1.98 -9.91
C GLY A 153 -16.21 2.41 -10.77
N GLN A 154 -15.95 3.71 -10.90
CA GLN A 154 -14.81 4.20 -11.65
C GLN A 154 -13.50 3.80 -10.97
N LEU A 155 -12.55 3.28 -11.77
CA LEU A 155 -11.22 2.91 -11.32
C LEU A 155 -10.23 4.04 -11.55
N TYR A 156 -9.32 4.19 -10.60
CA TYR A 156 -8.17 5.07 -10.67
C TYR A 156 -6.92 4.29 -10.27
N MET A 157 -5.79 4.54 -10.91
CA MET A 157 -4.49 4.07 -10.47
C MET A 157 -3.69 5.26 -9.97
N TYR A 158 -3.17 5.14 -8.75
CA TYR A 158 -2.14 6.04 -8.23
C TYR A 158 -0.78 5.37 -8.39
N MET A 159 0.24 6.18 -8.61
CA MET A 159 1.57 5.70 -8.96
C MET A 159 2.63 6.76 -8.69
N VAL A 160 3.88 6.37 -8.72
CA VAL A 160 5.02 7.24 -8.44
C VAL A 160 5.91 7.37 -9.67
N ARG A 161 6.34 8.58 -9.95
CA ARG A 161 7.30 8.88 -11.01
C ARG A 161 8.62 9.35 -10.41
N PHE A 162 9.71 8.79 -10.90
CA PHE A 162 11.05 9.33 -10.69
C PHE A 162 11.21 10.59 -11.52
N THR A 163 11.29 11.72 -10.83
CA THR A 163 11.57 13.03 -11.40
C THR A 163 12.64 13.69 -10.54
N ASP A 164 12.63 14.99 -10.41
CA ASP A 164 13.45 15.70 -9.43
C ASP A 164 12.90 15.45 -8.01
N GLY A 165 13.26 14.32 -7.42
CA GLY A 165 12.55 13.64 -6.34
C GLY A 165 11.40 12.77 -6.87
N ASN A 166 10.87 11.87 -6.02
CA ASN A 166 9.70 11.07 -6.39
C ASN A 166 8.43 11.90 -6.21
N THR A 167 7.51 11.78 -7.17
CA THR A 167 6.24 12.50 -7.18
C THR A 167 5.08 11.54 -7.37
N ILE A 168 3.95 11.83 -6.70
CA ILE A 168 2.74 11.00 -6.79
C ILE A 168 1.85 11.50 -7.94
N TRP A 169 1.38 10.56 -8.72
CA TRP A 169 0.50 10.77 -9.85
C TRP A 169 -0.76 9.92 -9.72
N GLY A 170 -1.84 10.37 -10.31
CA GLY A 170 -3.08 9.62 -10.42
C GLY A 170 -3.55 9.59 -11.86
N ARG A 171 -4.22 8.51 -12.27
CA ARG A 171 -4.75 8.38 -13.62
C ARG A 171 -6.07 7.62 -13.60
N LYS A 172 -7.06 8.13 -14.34
CA LYS A 172 -8.33 7.45 -14.55
C LYS A 172 -8.10 6.20 -15.39
N MET A 173 -8.79 5.11 -15.06
CA MET A 173 -8.74 3.86 -15.81
C MET A 173 -10.03 3.65 -16.60
N LYS A 174 -9.94 3.09 -17.78
CA LYS A 174 -11.05 2.63 -18.61
C LYS A 174 -11.52 1.25 -18.16
N ASN A 175 -10.56 0.39 -17.85
CA ASN A 175 -10.73 -0.96 -17.32
C ASN A 175 -9.43 -1.36 -16.59
N PRO A 176 -9.33 -2.52 -15.93
CA PRO A 176 -8.11 -2.93 -15.23
C PRO A 176 -6.82 -2.96 -16.05
N ALA A 177 -6.88 -3.09 -17.35
CA ALA A 177 -5.71 -3.18 -18.24
C ALA A 177 -5.42 -1.90 -19.04
N GLU A 178 -6.31 -0.90 -19.01
CA GLU A 178 -6.23 0.28 -19.86
C GLU A 178 -6.55 1.58 -19.12
N PHE A 179 -5.79 2.61 -19.41
CA PHE A 179 -6.06 3.95 -18.91
C PHE A 179 -7.08 4.72 -19.77
N ALA A 180 -7.75 5.68 -19.10
CA ALA A 180 -8.60 6.68 -19.74
C ALA A 180 -8.05 8.08 -19.44
N GLY A 181 -7.53 8.76 -20.46
CA GLY A 181 -6.95 10.11 -20.30
C GLY A 181 -5.50 10.13 -19.83
N GLU A 182 -5.00 11.32 -19.60
CA GLU A 182 -3.61 11.57 -19.21
C GLU A 182 -3.40 11.45 -17.70
N PRO A 183 -2.18 11.11 -17.24
CA PRO A 183 -1.86 11.12 -15.83
C PRO A 183 -1.83 12.55 -15.27
N VAL A 184 -2.31 12.70 -14.05
CA VAL A 184 -2.37 13.97 -13.31
C VAL A 184 -1.39 13.91 -12.15
N CYS A 185 -0.43 14.85 -12.09
CA CYS A 185 0.45 15.00 -10.94
C CYS A 185 -0.40 15.45 -9.74
N GLN A 186 -0.32 14.72 -8.64
CA GLN A 186 -1.00 15.07 -7.41
C GLN A 186 -0.13 16.00 -6.57
N PHE A 187 1.05 15.54 -6.19
CA PHE A 187 2.01 16.35 -5.43
C PHE A 187 3.42 15.76 -5.41
N ALA A 188 4.37 16.58 -4.96
CA ALA A 188 5.73 16.22 -4.58
C ALA A 188 5.91 16.43 -3.07
N SER A 189 7.08 16.06 -2.53
CA SER A 189 7.47 16.41 -1.16
C SER A 189 7.54 17.91 -0.97
N LEU A 190 7.07 18.39 0.18
CA LEU A 190 7.13 19.82 0.54
C LEU A 190 8.55 20.17 1.04
N PRO A 191 9.22 21.14 0.40
CA PRO A 191 10.51 21.63 0.87
C PRO A 191 10.43 22.20 2.29
N ASP A 192 11.52 22.08 3.04
CA ASP A 192 11.68 22.63 4.38
C ASP A 192 10.63 22.13 5.39
N THR A 193 10.14 20.90 5.19
CA THR A 193 9.21 20.20 6.10
C THR A 193 9.77 18.84 6.49
N TRP A 194 9.01 18.11 7.32
CA TRP A 194 9.34 16.73 7.69
C TRP A 194 9.50 15.80 6.46
N GLU A 195 8.93 16.16 5.31
CA GLU A 195 8.97 15.36 4.09
C GLU A 195 10.33 15.41 3.36
N THR A 196 11.18 16.35 3.71
CA THR A 196 12.45 16.59 2.98
C THR A 196 13.66 16.70 3.88
N MET A 197 13.61 16.08 5.07
CA MET A 197 14.71 16.10 6.02
C MET A 197 16.01 15.50 5.45
N ASP A 198 15.87 14.40 4.70
CA ASP A 198 16.99 13.66 4.14
C ASP A 198 16.94 13.58 2.61
N ASN A 199 15.74 13.48 2.04
CA ASN A 199 15.56 13.32 0.60
C ASN A 199 14.17 13.79 0.17
N ARG A 200 14.03 14.14 -1.10
CA ARG A 200 12.77 14.55 -1.72
C ARG A 200 12.05 13.34 -2.32
N VAL A 201 11.47 12.52 -1.46
CA VAL A 201 10.69 11.34 -1.86
C VAL A 201 9.26 11.51 -1.36
N ALA A 202 8.28 11.32 -2.25
CA ALA A 202 6.87 11.11 -1.93
C ALA A 202 6.40 9.91 -2.75
N GLU A 203 6.07 8.80 -2.07
CA GLU A 203 5.78 7.52 -2.73
C GLU A 203 4.81 6.64 -1.94
N GLY A 204 4.52 5.42 -2.43
CA GLY A 204 3.64 4.48 -1.77
C GLY A 204 2.21 4.99 -1.58
N PRO A 205 1.54 5.60 -2.59
CA PRO A 205 0.21 6.16 -2.39
C PRO A 205 -0.82 5.07 -2.10
N TRP A 206 -1.68 5.33 -1.12
CA TRP A 206 -2.86 4.52 -0.86
C TRP A 206 -4.06 5.42 -0.60
N VAL A 207 -5.18 5.21 -1.31
CA VAL A 207 -6.35 6.09 -1.28
C VAL A 207 -7.56 5.38 -0.73
N MET A 208 -8.29 6.09 0.12
CA MET A 208 -9.61 5.70 0.59
C MET A 208 -10.59 6.87 0.49
N LYS A 209 -11.88 6.54 0.43
CA LYS A 209 -12.97 7.51 0.55
C LYS A 209 -13.69 7.31 1.88
N TYR A 210 -13.89 8.40 2.59
CA TYR A 210 -14.63 8.39 3.84
C TYR A 210 -15.50 9.65 3.96
N ARG A 211 -16.78 9.47 4.22
CA ARG A 211 -17.77 10.56 4.35
C ARG A 211 -17.74 11.58 3.20
N GLY A 212 -17.57 11.06 1.96
CA GLY A 212 -17.58 11.88 0.76
C GLY A 212 -16.28 12.62 0.44
N ARG A 213 -15.24 12.49 1.28
CA ARG A 213 -13.90 13.02 1.04
C ARG A 213 -12.91 11.91 0.73
N TYR A 214 -11.86 12.23 0.00
CA TYR A 214 -10.78 11.32 -0.35
C TYR A 214 -9.57 11.61 0.50
N TYR A 215 -8.93 10.55 0.97
CA TYR A 215 -7.73 10.60 1.78
C TYR A 215 -6.66 9.75 1.13
N MET A 216 -5.49 10.32 0.90
CA MET A 216 -4.32 9.62 0.41
C MET A 216 -3.30 9.53 1.52
N MET A 217 -2.95 8.31 1.91
CA MET A 217 -1.74 8.04 2.67
C MET A 217 -0.56 7.91 1.72
N TYR A 218 0.58 8.43 2.10
CA TYR A 218 1.82 8.38 1.32
C TYR A 218 3.01 8.38 2.26
N ASN A 219 4.11 7.84 1.79
CA ASN A 219 5.37 7.92 2.51
C ASN A 219 6.23 9.05 1.95
N ALA A 220 7.02 9.66 2.82
CA ALA A 220 7.95 10.70 2.42
C ALA A 220 9.27 10.60 3.17
N ASN A 221 10.28 11.26 2.63
CA ASN A 221 11.64 11.30 3.09
C ASN A 221 12.51 10.14 2.57
N HIS A 222 13.57 9.75 3.28
CA HIS A 222 14.52 8.75 2.79
C HIS A 222 14.11 7.33 3.17
N THR A 223 14.21 6.41 2.21
CA THR A 223 13.85 4.98 2.37
C THR A 223 14.95 4.15 3.03
N SER A 224 16.17 4.68 3.16
CA SER A 224 17.29 3.95 3.76
C SER A 224 17.11 3.76 5.27
N THR A 225 17.36 2.56 5.75
CA THR A 225 17.32 2.24 7.18
C THR A 225 18.37 3.01 8.00
N GLU A 226 19.44 3.46 7.36
CA GLU A 226 20.49 4.27 8.01
C GLU A 226 19.96 5.63 8.48
N TRP A 227 18.99 6.20 7.77
CA TRP A 227 18.43 7.50 8.07
C TRP A 227 17.22 7.41 9.00
N GLY A 228 16.38 6.37 8.86
CA GLY A 228 15.24 6.09 9.75
C GLY A 228 14.15 7.16 9.76
N ASN A 229 14.09 8.00 8.73
CA ASN A 229 13.18 9.14 8.67
C ASN A 229 12.02 8.95 7.68
N TYR A 230 11.83 7.76 7.18
CA TYR A 230 10.71 7.43 6.29
C TYR A 230 9.42 7.42 7.09
N GLN A 231 8.50 8.33 6.79
CA GLN A 231 7.32 8.62 7.58
C GLN A 231 6.07 8.62 6.71
N LEU A 232 4.92 8.38 7.34
CA LEU A 232 3.62 8.32 6.68
C LEU A 232 2.86 9.63 6.86
N GLY A 233 2.53 10.29 5.75
CA GLY A 233 1.69 11.47 5.70
C GLY A 233 0.28 11.19 5.19
N VAL A 234 -0.59 12.18 5.30
CA VAL A 234 -1.95 12.18 4.76
C VAL A 234 -2.20 13.47 4.00
N ALA A 235 -2.80 13.33 2.82
CA ALA A 235 -3.42 14.42 2.08
C ALA A 235 -4.91 14.15 1.91
N GLU A 236 -5.74 15.20 1.87
CA GLU A 236 -7.17 15.06 1.61
C GLU A 236 -7.59 15.81 0.36
N ALA A 237 -8.71 15.40 -0.27
CA ALA A 237 -9.24 16.01 -1.46
C ALA A 237 -10.76 15.85 -1.57
N ASP A 238 -11.39 16.68 -2.40
CA ASP A 238 -12.82 16.59 -2.73
C ASP A 238 -13.11 15.70 -3.95
N SER A 239 -12.06 15.28 -4.66
CA SER A 239 -12.19 14.41 -5.83
C SER A 239 -11.00 13.44 -5.93
N PRO A 240 -11.14 12.31 -6.65
CA PRO A 240 -10.08 11.27 -6.72
C PRO A 240 -8.74 11.78 -7.26
N LEU A 241 -8.72 12.74 -8.15
CA LEU A 241 -7.52 13.33 -8.74
C LEU A 241 -7.24 14.77 -8.28
N GLY A 242 -7.78 15.15 -7.12
CA GLY A 242 -7.70 16.54 -6.59
C GLY A 242 -6.69 16.74 -5.46
N PHE A 243 -5.79 15.78 -5.20
CA PHE A 243 -4.79 15.94 -4.15
C PHE A 243 -3.73 16.97 -4.56
N GLN A 244 -3.33 17.81 -3.61
CA GLN A 244 -2.37 18.89 -3.81
C GLN A 244 -1.51 19.08 -2.57
N ASN A 245 -0.36 19.75 -2.74
CA ASN A 245 0.51 20.10 -1.62
C ASN A 245 -0.20 20.90 -0.51
N GLY A 246 -1.12 21.79 -0.89
CA GLY A 246 -1.89 22.61 0.06
C GLY A 246 -2.91 21.82 0.89
N ASN A 247 -3.18 20.58 0.54
CA ASN A 247 -4.19 19.73 1.19
C ASN A 247 -3.53 18.63 2.06
N LYS A 248 -2.23 18.68 2.26
CA LYS A 248 -1.47 17.77 3.11
C LYS A 248 -1.61 18.17 4.58
N TYR A 249 -1.60 17.17 5.44
CA TYR A 249 -1.45 17.41 6.87
C TYR A 249 -0.03 17.90 7.17
N SER A 250 0.10 18.83 8.08
CA SER A 250 1.38 19.49 8.40
C SER A 250 2.35 18.61 9.19
N TYR A 251 1.94 17.42 9.59
CA TYR A 251 2.73 16.47 10.37
C TYR A 251 2.45 15.03 9.91
N PRO A 252 3.40 14.10 10.08
CA PRO A 252 3.18 12.71 9.76
C PRO A 252 2.21 12.06 10.76
N VAL A 253 1.41 11.12 10.28
CA VAL A 253 0.51 10.33 11.15
C VAL A 253 1.21 9.12 11.75
N VAL A 254 2.27 8.65 11.10
CA VAL A 254 3.22 7.66 11.63
C VAL A 254 4.62 8.15 11.31
N GLY A 255 5.46 8.29 12.31
CA GLY A 255 6.81 8.83 12.15
C GLY A 255 7.84 8.14 13.03
N CYS A 256 9.10 8.57 12.92
CA CYS A 256 10.15 8.17 13.82
C CYS A 256 9.85 8.66 15.25
N ASN A 257 10.32 7.92 16.23
CA ASN A 257 10.21 8.35 17.61
C ASN A 257 11.17 9.51 17.91
N GLN A 258 10.90 10.26 18.99
CA GLN A 258 11.67 11.43 19.36
C GLN A 258 13.16 11.13 19.60
N THR A 259 13.48 9.99 20.19
CA THR A 259 14.87 9.57 20.43
C THR A 259 15.64 9.44 19.13
N GLN A 260 15.04 8.83 18.10
CA GLN A 260 15.68 8.72 16.78
C GLN A 260 15.91 10.08 16.13
N LEU A 261 15.00 11.03 16.32
CA LEU A 261 15.15 12.39 15.81
C LEU A 261 16.26 13.14 16.53
N GLU A 262 16.35 13.02 17.85
CA GLU A 262 17.40 13.63 18.68
C GLU A 262 18.78 13.06 18.36
N GLU A 263 18.91 11.74 18.25
CA GLU A 263 20.14 11.05 17.87
C GLU A 263 20.68 11.52 16.51
N LYS A 264 19.79 11.83 15.57
CA LYS A 264 20.12 12.33 14.24
C LYS A 264 20.30 13.84 14.14
N GLN A 265 20.22 14.54 15.28
CA GLN A 265 20.35 16.01 15.37
C GLN A 265 19.38 16.75 14.43
N VAL A 266 18.17 16.23 14.28
CA VAL A 266 17.15 16.85 13.43
C VAL A 266 16.60 18.11 14.08
N ASP A 267 16.58 19.21 13.35
CA ASP A 267 15.96 20.45 13.78
C ASP A 267 14.43 20.37 13.70
N LEU A 268 13.81 19.95 14.78
CA LEU A 268 12.36 19.82 14.89
C LEU A 268 11.61 21.16 14.75
N LEU A 269 12.27 22.28 15.02
CA LEU A 269 11.65 23.61 14.84
C LEU A 269 11.59 23.96 13.35
N ARG A 270 12.61 23.58 12.57
CA ARG A 270 12.67 23.80 11.14
C ARG A 270 11.70 22.92 10.37
N TYR A 271 11.56 21.65 10.74
CA TYR A 271 10.74 20.65 10.03
C TYR A 271 9.34 20.46 10.60
N GLY A 272 8.94 21.30 11.53
CA GLY A 272 7.66 21.19 12.22
C GLY A 272 7.70 20.19 13.38
N ARG A 273 6.65 20.17 14.19
CA ARG A 273 6.55 19.24 15.31
C ARG A 273 6.22 17.84 14.81
N THR A 274 7.23 17.03 14.67
CA THR A 274 7.06 15.59 14.51
C THR A 274 6.58 15.06 15.87
N TYR A 275 5.32 14.73 16.01
CA TYR A 275 4.87 14.01 17.20
C TYR A 275 5.36 12.57 17.07
N ALA A 276 6.32 12.20 17.92
CA ALA A 276 6.64 10.80 18.10
C ALA A 276 5.39 10.10 18.62
N VAL A 277 4.82 9.22 17.82
CA VAL A 277 3.80 8.30 18.30
C VAL A 277 4.54 7.08 18.81
N SER A 278 4.81 7.02 20.11
CA SER A 278 5.26 5.80 20.74
C SER A 278 4.05 4.88 20.89
N TYR A 279 4.01 3.81 20.12
CA TYR A 279 3.12 2.70 20.42
C TYR A 279 3.77 1.85 21.51
N THR A 280 3.26 1.96 22.72
CA THR A 280 3.53 1.02 23.81
C THR A 280 2.59 -0.18 23.69
#